data_f21649cc6eedbdf886167962ac008514
#
_entry.id   f21649cc6eedbdf886167962ac008514
#
_cell.length_a   1.000
_cell.length_b   1.000
_cell.length_c   1.000
_cell.angle_alpha   90.00
_cell.angle_beta   90.00
_cell.angle_gamma   90.00
#
_symmetry.space_group_name_H-M   'P 1'
#
loop_
_entity.id
_entity.type
_entity.pdbx_description
1 polymer ?
#
loop_
_entity_poly.entity_id
_entity_poly.type
_entity_poly.pdbx_seq_one_letter_code
_entity_poly.pdbx_strand_id
1 'polypeptide(L)'
;YIEMAKLTTVPISFLVYRGQGIKGLSYVAKKCREKKTLMPVIDKVMDDGGYEGAIVLPPKCNLYLKKPVACVDYSSLYPSSIISENLSHDSKVWTKEYDLENNLVLETGVKDEDNNYIYDNLDEYDYVDVKYDTYKWIRKTPKGAAQKVCVGYKICRYAQFKDGSKAILPSILEELLAARKSTKKLAAKEEDPFMKNILDNRQLSIKIVANSLYGQTGAKTSAFYDKD
;
A
#
# COMPACT_ATOMS: atom_id res chain seq x y z
N TYR A 1 12.85 17.41 10.25
CA TYR A 1 13.67 17.03 9.09
C TYR A 1 14.81 16.08 9.48
N ILE A 2 15.56 16.36 10.54
CA ILE A 2 16.68 15.49 10.99
C ILE A 2 16.20 14.07 11.28
N GLU A 3 15.14 13.91 12.04
CA GLU A 3 14.59 12.57 12.36
C GLU A 3 14.06 11.84 11.10
N MET A 4 13.50 12.58 10.15
CA MET A 4 13.08 11.99 8.87
C MET A 4 14.28 11.58 8.01
N ALA A 5 15.33 12.38 7.93
CA ALA A 5 16.56 12.04 7.20
C ALA A 5 17.23 10.80 7.79
N LYS A 6 17.30 10.70 9.12
CA LYS A 6 17.83 9.51 9.82
C LYS A 6 17.02 8.25 9.51
N LEU A 7 15.68 8.35 9.57
CA LEU A 7 14.79 7.23 9.33
C LEU A 7 14.93 6.71 7.89
N THR A 8 14.86 7.62 6.92
CA THR A 8 14.85 7.28 5.48
C THR A 8 16.24 7.15 4.86
N THR A 9 17.30 7.47 5.62
CA THR A 9 18.71 7.42 5.16
C THR A 9 18.98 8.23 3.90
N VAL A 10 18.34 9.39 3.79
CA VAL A 10 18.58 10.35 2.70
C VAL A 10 19.24 11.63 3.22
N PRO A 11 20.03 12.34 2.41
CA PRO A 11 20.54 13.66 2.77
C PRO A 11 19.40 14.64 3.07
N ILE A 12 19.62 15.56 4.03
CA ILE A 12 18.58 16.55 4.40
C ILE A 12 18.14 17.39 3.21
N SER A 13 19.04 17.70 2.29
CA SER A 13 18.73 18.43 1.04
C SER A 13 17.66 17.71 0.20
N PHE A 14 17.63 16.36 0.19
CA PHE A 14 16.61 15.60 -0.53
C PHE A 14 15.21 15.76 0.07
N LEU A 15 15.12 16.03 1.36
CA LEU A 15 13.82 16.29 2.00
C LEU A 15 13.19 17.60 1.52
N VAL A 16 14.00 18.54 1.03
CA VAL A 16 13.58 19.84 0.53
C VAL A 16 13.34 19.80 -0.98
N TYR A 17 14.29 19.26 -1.73
CA TYR A 17 14.30 19.36 -3.20
C TYR A 17 13.69 18.15 -3.92
N ARG A 18 13.52 17.01 -3.24
CA ARG A 18 12.96 15.78 -3.80
C ARG A 18 11.60 15.50 -3.21
N GLY A 19 10.71 14.90 -3.99
CA GLY A 19 9.38 14.48 -3.54
C GLY A 19 9.40 13.33 -2.52
N GLN A 20 8.22 12.87 -2.14
CA GLN A 20 8.08 11.77 -1.15
C GLN A 20 8.61 10.43 -1.68
N GLY A 21 8.61 10.22 -3.01
CA GLY A 21 9.05 8.97 -3.64
C GLY A 21 10.46 8.55 -3.26
N ILE A 22 11.42 9.50 -3.23
CA ILE A 22 12.81 9.17 -2.89
C ILE A 22 12.96 8.66 -1.45
N LYS A 23 12.13 9.14 -0.53
CA LYS A 23 12.14 8.73 0.88
C LYS A 23 11.68 7.28 1.02
N GLY A 24 10.56 6.94 0.36
CA GLY A 24 10.05 5.57 0.33
C GLY A 24 11.04 4.62 -0.36
N LEU A 25 11.54 5.00 -1.53
CA LEU A 25 12.51 4.21 -2.29
C LEU A 25 13.77 3.91 -1.46
N SER A 26 14.37 4.94 -0.85
CA SER A 26 15.58 4.77 -0.03
C SER A 26 15.32 3.88 1.18
N TYR A 27 14.17 4.02 1.83
CA TYR A 27 13.81 3.21 2.99
C TYR A 27 13.60 1.73 2.61
N VAL A 28 12.88 1.46 1.52
CA VAL A 28 12.68 0.09 1.00
C VAL A 28 14.01 -0.52 0.58
N ALA A 29 14.85 0.21 -0.16
CA ALA A 29 16.16 -0.27 -0.58
C ALA A 29 17.06 -0.62 0.63
N LYS A 30 17.03 0.21 1.69
CA LYS A 30 17.71 -0.11 2.96
C LYS A 30 17.19 -1.42 3.55
N LYS A 31 15.88 -1.61 3.59
CA LYS A 31 15.27 -2.82 4.17
C LYS A 31 15.54 -4.07 3.33
N CYS A 32 15.49 -3.97 2.02
CA CYS A 32 15.89 -5.06 1.12
C CYS A 32 17.36 -5.47 1.37
N ARG A 33 18.25 -4.48 1.51
CA ARG A 33 19.66 -4.74 1.83
C ARG A 33 19.83 -5.41 3.20
N GLU A 34 19.13 -4.97 4.24
CA GLU A 34 19.15 -5.58 5.58
C GLU A 34 18.67 -7.04 5.54
N LYS A 35 17.64 -7.32 4.74
CA LYS A 35 17.08 -8.67 4.54
C LYS A 35 17.82 -9.51 3.49
N LYS A 36 18.87 -8.97 2.87
CA LYS A 36 19.64 -9.63 1.78
C LYS A 36 18.76 -10.09 0.61
N THR A 37 17.74 -9.30 0.28
CA THR A 37 16.81 -9.56 -0.82
C THR A 37 16.94 -8.48 -1.89
N LEU A 38 16.55 -8.81 -3.12
CA LEU A 38 16.56 -7.88 -4.24
C LEU A 38 15.31 -6.99 -4.19
N MET A 39 15.46 -5.76 -4.64
CA MET A 39 14.34 -4.87 -4.86
C MET A 39 13.70 -5.18 -6.22
N PRO A 40 12.36 -5.28 -6.32
CA PRO A 40 11.71 -5.57 -7.59
C PRO A 40 11.94 -4.41 -8.58
N VAL A 41 12.17 -4.78 -9.84
CA VAL A 41 12.10 -3.85 -10.97
C VAL A 41 10.74 -4.03 -11.62
N ILE A 42 9.92 -3.00 -11.55
CA ILE A 42 8.55 -3.04 -12.08
C ILE A 42 8.53 -2.26 -13.39
N ASP A 43 8.08 -2.91 -14.43
CA ASP A 43 7.88 -2.26 -15.73
C ASP A 43 6.78 -1.21 -15.62
N LYS A 44 7.04 -0.03 -16.17
CA LYS A 44 6.05 1.04 -16.19
C LYS A 44 4.97 0.70 -17.20
N VAL A 45 3.79 0.36 -16.68
CA VAL A 45 2.61 0.18 -17.53
C VAL A 45 2.08 1.56 -17.91
N MET A 46 1.94 1.81 -19.19
CA MET A 46 1.24 2.98 -19.75
C MET A 46 -0.28 2.77 -19.59
N ASP A 47 -0.77 2.80 -18.35
CA ASP A 47 -2.19 2.78 -18.06
C ASP A 47 -2.68 4.20 -17.76
N ASP A 48 -3.69 4.64 -18.46
CA ASP A 48 -4.32 5.95 -18.41
C ASP A 48 -5.46 6.03 -17.39
N GLY A 49 -5.97 4.86 -16.94
CA GLY A 49 -6.97 4.76 -15.87
C GLY A 49 -6.30 4.90 -14.51
N GLY A 50 -6.70 5.80 -13.65
CA GLY A 50 -6.31 5.79 -12.23
C GLY A 50 -6.81 4.52 -11.53
N TYR A 51 -6.51 4.39 -10.25
CA TYR A 51 -7.19 3.41 -9.38
C TYR A 51 -8.41 4.04 -8.71
N GLU A 52 -9.32 3.17 -8.25
CA GLU A 52 -10.54 3.59 -7.56
C GLU A 52 -10.21 4.26 -6.22
N GLY A 53 -10.86 5.40 -5.96
CA GLY A 53 -10.83 6.04 -4.65
C GLY A 53 -11.77 5.36 -3.64
N ALA A 54 -11.75 5.84 -2.41
CA ALA A 54 -12.65 5.37 -1.36
C ALA A 54 -14.13 5.56 -1.76
N ILE A 55 -14.97 4.61 -1.35
CA ILE A 55 -16.44 4.75 -1.45
C ILE A 55 -16.88 5.77 -0.39
N VAL A 56 -17.45 6.88 -0.83
CA VAL A 56 -18.00 7.90 0.05
C VAL A 56 -19.51 7.86 -0.04
N LEU A 57 -20.17 7.47 1.06
CA LEU A 57 -21.63 7.46 1.13
C LEU A 57 -22.17 8.90 1.20
N PRO A 58 -23.30 9.20 0.53
CA PRO A 58 -23.93 10.49 0.65
C PRO A 58 -24.29 10.80 2.12
N PRO A 59 -23.96 11.99 2.64
CA PRO A 59 -24.26 12.34 4.01
C PRO A 59 -25.78 12.45 4.22
N LYS A 60 -26.27 11.92 5.33
CA LYS A 60 -27.63 12.20 5.80
C LYS A 60 -27.63 13.51 6.57
N CYS A 61 -27.77 14.62 5.85
CA CYS A 61 -27.72 15.96 6.42
C CYS A 61 -28.89 16.16 7.40
N ASN A 62 -28.60 16.23 8.70
CA ASN A 62 -29.57 16.48 9.76
C ASN A 62 -28.87 16.99 11.04
N LEU A 63 -29.67 17.54 11.97
CA LEU A 63 -29.20 17.91 13.30
C LEU A 63 -29.55 16.79 14.30
N TYR A 64 -28.53 16.12 14.81
CA TYR A 64 -28.67 14.96 15.69
C TYR A 64 -28.51 15.35 17.16
N LEU A 65 -29.57 15.87 17.78
CA LEU A 65 -29.57 16.36 19.17
C LEU A 65 -30.07 15.32 20.20
N LYS A 66 -30.90 14.37 19.76
CA LYS A 66 -31.61 13.47 20.66
C LYS A 66 -30.88 12.16 20.94
N LYS A 67 -29.93 11.77 20.12
CA LYS A 67 -29.18 10.53 20.25
C LYS A 67 -27.69 10.80 20.02
N PRO A 68 -26.79 10.20 20.81
CA PRO A 68 -25.36 10.32 20.59
C PRO A 68 -25.00 9.65 19.24
N VAL A 69 -24.09 10.29 18.50
CA VAL A 69 -23.54 9.75 17.26
C VAL A 69 -22.12 9.29 17.53
N ALA A 70 -21.86 7.99 17.34
CA ALA A 70 -20.54 7.42 17.45
C ALA A 70 -19.81 7.55 16.10
N CYS A 71 -18.58 8.08 16.14
CA CYS A 71 -17.67 8.07 14.99
C CYS A 71 -16.63 6.96 15.23
N VAL A 72 -16.60 5.97 14.34
CA VAL A 72 -15.66 4.84 14.41
C VAL A 72 -14.71 4.93 13.24
N ASP A 73 -13.41 4.81 13.53
CA ASP A 73 -12.35 4.84 12.54
C ASP A 73 -11.42 3.62 12.69
N TYR A 74 -11.00 3.04 11.58
CA TYR A 74 -10.01 1.97 11.58
C TYR A 74 -8.61 2.54 11.84
N SER A 75 -7.93 1.99 12.85
CA SER A 75 -6.56 2.39 13.13
C SER A 75 -5.61 1.95 12.03
N SER A 76 -5.10 2.92 11.25
CA SER A 76 -4.14 2.67 10.16
C SER A 76 -4.68 1.66 9.12
N LEU A 77 -5.88 1.89 8.58
CA LEU A 77 -6.59 0.95 7.69
C LEU A 77 -5.69 0.33 6.61
N TYR A 78 -5.06 1.15 5.75
CA TYR A 78 -4.21 0.64 4.67
C TYR A 78 -3.01 -0.19 5.16
N PRO A 79 -2.17 0.30 6.10
CA PRO A 79 -1.09 -0.52 6.66
C PRO A 79 -1.59 -1.82 7.29
N SER A 80 -2.71 -1.77 8.02
CA SER A 80 -3.25 -2.97 8.68
C SER A 80 -3.74 -4.01 7.66
N SER A 81 -4.39 -3.59 6.58
CA SER A 81 -4.83 -4.49 5.51
C SER A 81 -3.64 -5.10 4.76
N ILE A 82 -2.61 -4.30 4.45
CA ILE A 82 -1.38 -4.78 3.82
C ILE A 82 -0.69 -5.83 4.69
N ILE A 83 -0.64 -5.61 6.00
CA ILE A 83 -0.01 -6.54 6.96
C ILE A 83 -0.87 -7.82 7.10
N SER A 84 -2.20 -7.67 7.23
CA SER A 84 -3.11 -8.81 7.41
C SER A 84 -3.03 -9.77 6.23
N GLU A 85 -3.22 -9.26 5.03
CA GLU A 85 -3.27 -10.04 3.80
C GLU A 85 -1.90 -10.26 3.14
N ASN A 86 -0.82 -9.83 3.79
CA ASN A 86 0.56 -9.96 3.30
C ASN A 86 0.75 -9.39 1.87
N LEU A 87 0.13 -8.23 1.59
CA LEU A 87 0.13 -7.62 0.25
C LEU A 87 1.48 -6.98 -0.04
N SER A 88 2.20 -7.54 -1.01
CA SER A 88 3.51 -7.02 -1.42
C SER A 88 3.84 -7.51 -2.84
N HIS A 89 4.71 -6.81 -3.53
CA HIS A 89 5.19 -7.22 -4.85
C HIS A 89 5.88 -8.59 -4.83
N ASP A 90 6.55 -8.93 -3.73
CA ASP A 90 7.26 -10.19 -3.53
C ASP A 90 6.36 -11.33 -3.02
N SER A 91 5.12 -11.05 -2.64
CA SER A 91 4.11 -12.07 -2.30
C SER A 91 3.06 -12.27 -3.39
N LYS A 92 3.01 -11.38 -4.40
CA LYS A 92 2.06 -11.50 -5.52
C LYS A 92 2.48 -12.59 -6.48
N VAL A 93 1.62 -13.60 -6.66
CA VAL A 93 1.88 -14.79 -7.50
C VAL A 93 1.43 -14.55 -8.93
N TRP A 94 0.17 -14.14 -9.09
CA TRP A 94 -0.42 -13.82 -10.39
C TRP A 94 -1.61 -12.86 -10.25
N THR A 95 -1.95 -12.21 -11.37
CA THR A 95 -3.18 -11.44 -11.53
C THR A 95 -3.92 -11.93 -12.75
N LYS A 96 -5.25 -12.10 -12.64
CA LYS A 96 -6.16 -12.44 -13.73
C LYS A 96 -7.26 -11.40 -13.84
N GLU A 97 -7.47 -10.86 -15.02
CA GLU A 97 -8.55 -9.92 -15.34
C GLU A 97 -9.60 -10.59 -16.20
N TYR A 98 -10.86 -10.44 -15.80
CA TYR A 98 -12.01 -11.02 -16.45
C TYR A 98 -12.97 -9.90 -16.90
N ASP A 99 -13.66 -10.11 -18.03
CA ASP A 99 -14.76 -9.27 -18.45
C ASP A 99 -16.06 -9.61 -17.69
N LEU A 100 -17.16 -8.94 -18.05
CA LEU A 100 -18.49 -9.18 -17.45
C LEU A 100 -19.08 -10.56 -17.84
N GLU A 101 -18.57 -11.18 -18.89
CA GLU A 101 -18.98 -12.51 -19.38
C GLU A 101 -18.12 -13.64 -18.80
N ASN A 102 -17.20 -13.30 -17.88
CA ASN A 102 -16.21 -14.21 -17.27
C ASN A 102 -15.15 -14.76 -18.23
N ASN A 103 -14.91 -14.09 -19.36
CA ASN A 103 -13.80 -14.44 -20.23
C ASN A 103 -12.52 -13.82 -19.67
N LEU A 104 -11.42 -14.59 -19.70
CA LEU A 104 -10.09 -14.10 -19.30
C LEU A 104 -9.59 -13.11 -20.35
N VAL A 105 -9.36 -11.86 -19.93
CA VAL A 105 -8.87 -10.76 -20.79
C VAL A 105 -7.36 -10.61 -20.69
N LEU A 106 -6.82 -10.68 -19.47
CA LEU A 106 -5.42 -10.49 -19.20
C LEU A 106 -5.00 -11.39 -18.04
N GLU A 107 -3.80 -11.93 -18.13
CA GLU A 107 -3.16 -12.61 -17.01
C GLU A 107 -1.68 -12.21 -16.92
N THR A 108 -1.19 -12.13 -15.69
CA THR A 108 0.22 -11.86 -15.39
C THR A 108 0.71 -12.83 -14.34
N GLY A 109 2.00 -13.11 -14.33
CA GLY A 109 2.65 -14.04 -13.38
C GLY A 109 3.74 -14.82 -14.09
N VAL A 110 4.64 -15.43 -13.35
CA VAL A 110 5.74 -16.21 -13.90
C VAL A 110 5.26 -17.64 -14.14
N LYS A 111 5.37 -18.10 -15.39
CA LYS A 111 4.95 -19.42 -15.83
C LYS A 111 6.14 -20.27 -16.27
N ASP A 112 6.01 -21.58 -16.13
CA ASP A 112 6.94 -22.56 -16.66
C ASP A 112 6.68 -22.87 -18.15
N GLU A 113 7.44 -23.82 -18.72
CA GLU A 113 7.29 -24.27 -20.11
C GLU A 113 5.94 -24.93 -20.38
N ASP A 114 5.30 -25.51 -19.34
CA ASP A 114 3.98 -26.16 -19.40
C ASP A 114 2.83 -25.17 -19.14
N ASN A 115 3.12 -23.86 -19.07
CA ASN A 115 2.16 -22.78 -18.83
C ASN A 115 1.53 -22.79 -17.42
N ASN A 116 2.14 -23.46 -16.43
CA ASN A 116 1.75 -23.42 -15.03
C ASN A 116 2.45 -22.28 -14.30
N TYR A 117 1.79 -21.67 -13.32
CA TYR A 117 2.43 -20.65 -12.48
C TYR A 117 3.44 -21.30 -11.53
N ILE A 118 4.72 -20.91 -11.65
CA ILE A 118 5.83 -21.52 -10.88
C ILE A 118 5.67 -21.35 -9.37
N TYR A 119 5.08 -20.25 -8.94
CA TYR A 119 4.94 -19.88 -7.52
C TYR A 119 3.53 -20.16 -6.97
N ASP A 120 2.70 -20.91 -7.70
CA ASP A 120 1.36 -21.31 -7.28
C ASP A 120 1.34 -22.73 -6.75
N ASN A 121 0.48 -22.98 -5.76
CA ASN A 121 0.26 -24.32 -5.17
C ASN A 121 1.50 -24.98 -4.57
N LEU A 122 2.45 -24.20 -4.05
CA LEU A 122 3.61 -24.71 -3.31
C LEU A 122 3.20 -25.10 -1.89
N ASP A 123 3.68 -26.24 -1.40
CA ASP A 123 3.32 -26.79 -0.09
C ASP A 123 3.73 -25.91 1.11
N GLU A 124 4.69 -25.00 0.90
CA GLU A 124 5.25 -24.12 1.92
C GLU A 124 4.39 -22.87 2.17
N TYR A 125 3.39 -22.61 1.29
CA TYR A 125 2.57 -21.40 1.32
C TYR A 125 1.09 -21.74 1.36
N ASP A 126 0.34 -20.86 2.03
CA ASP A 126 -1.09 -20.71 1.84
C ASP A 126 -1.34 -19.54 0.88
N TYR A 127 -2.51 -19.47 0.26
CA TYR A 127 -2.80 -18.44 -0.75
C TYR A 127 -4.08 -17.71 -0.42
N VAL A 128 -4.06 -16.39 -0.63
CA VAL A 128 -5.23 -15.53 -0.49
C VAL A 128 -5.53 -14.90 -1.84
N ASP A 129 -6.76 -15.06 -2.30
CA ASP A 129 -7.26 -14.45 -3.52
C ASP A 129 -8.06 -13.19 -3.19
N VAL A 130 -7.58 -12.05 -3.67
CA VAL A 130 -8.25 -10.75 -3.54
C VAL A 130 -8.99 -10.46 -4.84
N LYS A 131 -10.32 -10.41 -4.77
CA LYS A 131 -11.18 -10.10 -5.93
C LYS A 131 -11.75 -8.69 -5.79
N TYR A 132 -11.70 -7.91 -6.87
CA TYR A 132 -12.31 -6.59 -6.95
C TYR A 132 -12.80 -6.25 -8.36
N ASP A 133 -13.83 -5.41 -8.45
CA ASP A 133 -14.41 -4.99 -9.72
C ASP A 133 -13.54 -3.94 -10.40
N THR A 134 -13.47 -4.02 -11.73
CA THR A 134 -12.77 -3.05 -12.57
C THR A 134 -13.75 -2.11 -13.25
N TYR A 135 -13.37 -0.83 -13.33
CA TYR A 135 -14.23 0.22 -13.86
C TYR A 135 -13.51 1.03 -14.93
N LYS A 136 -14.28 1.49 -15.93
CA LYS A 136 -13.83 2.47 -16.92
C LYS A 136 -14.73 3.69 -16.92
N TRP A 137 -14.15 4.86 -17.17
CA TRP A 137 -14.88 6.10 -17.35
C TRP A 137 -15.25 6.26 -18.82
N ILE A 138 -16.53 6.06 -19.15
CA ILE A 138 -17.04 6.08 -20.51
C ILE A 138 -17.89 7.33 -20.71
N ARG A 139 -17.63 8.07 -21.79
CA ARG A 139 -18.48 9.17 -22.24
C ARG A 139 -19.47 8.64 -23.28
N LYS A 140 -20.77 8.71 -22.99
CA LYS A 140 -21.83 8.30 -23.94
C LYS A 140 -21.98 9.30 -25.09
N THR A 141 -21.65 10.58 -24.85
CA THR A 141 -21.66 11.63 -25.86
C THR A 141 -20.41 12.48 -25.75
N PRO A 142 -19.91 13.10 -26.86
CA PRO A 142 -18.68 13.90 -26.84
C PRO A 142 -18.69 15.07 -25.84
N LYS A 143 -19.87 15.64 -25.57
CA LYS A 143 -20.07 16.76 -24.61
C LYS A 143 -20.60 16.31 -23.25
N GLY A 144 -20.92 15.03 -23.06
CA GLY A 144 -21.46 14.50 -21.83
C GLY A 144 -20.40 14.26 -20.76
N ALA A 145 -20.83 14.24 -19.50
CA ALA A 145 -19.96 13.81 -18.39
C ALA A 145 -19.61 12.33 -18.56
N ALA A 146 -18.37 11.97 -18.23
CA ALA A 146 -17.95 10.58 -18.18
C ALA A 146 -18.69 9.87 -17.03
N GLN A 147 -19.19 8.68 -17.30
CA GLN A 147 -19.85 7.81 -16.34
C GLN A 147 -18.92 6.63 -16.00
N LYS A 148 -18.85 6.29 -14.74
CA LYS A 148 -18.14 5.13 -14.25
C LYS A 148 -18.97 3.88 -14.55
N VAL A 149 -18.42 2.96 -15.32
CA VAL A 149 -19.08 1.71 -15.72
C VAL A 149 -18.20 0.54 -15.32
N CYS A 150 -18.77 -0.45 -14.64
CA CYS A 150 -18.08 -1.71 -14.37
C CYS A 150 -17.86 -2.43 -15.71
N VAL A 151 -16.63 -2.89 -15.94
CA VAL A 151 -16.22 -3.57 -17.18
C VAL A 151 -15.76 -5.00 -16.94
N GLY A 152 -15.66 -5.42 -15.68
CA GLY A 152 -15.23 -6.74 -15.30
C GLY A 152 -14.72 -6.78 -13.88
N TYR A 153 -13.87 -7.74 -13.58
CA TYR A 153 -13.22 -7.88 -12.28
C TYR A 153 -11.81 -8.43 -12.42
N LYS A 154 -11.00 -8.21 -11.39
CA LYS A 154 -9.68 -8.80 -11.25
C LYS A 154 -9.61 -9.71 -10.04
N ILE A 155 -8.75 -10.72 -10.13
CA ILE A 155 -8.34 -11.57 -9.01
C ILE A 155 -6.83 -11.52 -8.93
N CYS A 156 -6.31 -11.15 -7.77
CA CYS A 156 -4.87 -11.15 -7.47
C CYS A 156 -4.61 -12.19 -6.39
N ARG A 157 -3.66 -13.10 -6.62
CA ARG A 157 -3.27 -14.13 -5.66
C ARG A 157 -1.98 -13.75 -4.96
N TYR A 158 -2.02 -13.80 -3.63
CA TYR A 158 -0.89 -13.51 -2.76
C TYR A 158 -0.53 -14.73 -1.92
N ALA A 159 0.79 -15.02 -1.85
CA ALA A 159 1.33 -16.09 -1.03
C ALA A 159 1.41 -15.67 0.44
N GLN A 160 1.01 -16.56 1.33
CA GLN A 160 1.10 -16.44 2.78
C GLN A 160 2.09 -17.46 3.29
N PHE A 161 3.11 -17.03 4.02
CA PHE A 161 4.07 -17.95 4.62
C PHE A 161 3.44 -18.72 5.79
N LYS A 162 3.49 -20.05 5.76
CA LYS A 162 2.93 -20.91 6.83
C LYS A 162 3.62 -20.72 8.19
N ASP A 163 4.87 -20.26 8.19
CA ASP A 163 5.61 -19.90 9.41
C ASP A 163 5.21 -18.54 10.00
N GLY A 164 4.27 -17.82 9.35
CA GLY A 164 3.80 -16.52 9.77
C GLY A 164 4.74 -15.35 9.41
N SER A 165 5.83 -15.61 8.70
CA SER A 165 6.71 -14.55 8.21
C SER A 165 5.98 -13.65 7.20
N LYS A 166 6.44 -12.40 7.09
CA LYS A 166 5.82 -11.41 6.23
C LYS A 166 6.74 -11.03 5.07
N ALA A 167 6.14 -10.76 3.93
CA ALA A 167 6.79 -10.17 2.77
C ALA A 167 7.39 -8.79 3.10
N ILE A 168 8.11 -8.19 2.17
CA ILE A 168 8.91 -6.99 2.45
C ILE A 168 8.05 -5.81 2.89
N LEU A 169 7.03 -5.45 2.13
CA LEU A 169 6.22 -4.28 2.43
C LEU A 169 5.42 -4.42 3.74
N PRO A 170 4.70 -5.53 4.00
CA PRO A 170 4.06 -5.79 5.28
C PRO A 170 5.03 -5.73 6.47
N SER A 171 6.21 -6.35 6.36
CA SER A 171 7.19 -6.35 7.45
C SER A 171 7.73 -4.95 7.75
N ILE A 172 7.97 -4.14 6.72
CA ILE A 172 8.37 -2.74 6.87
C ILE A 172 7.29 -1.93 7.61
N LEU A 173 6.03 -2.09 7.19
CA LEU A 173 4.92 -1.38 7.82
C LEU A 173 4.71 -1.80 9.27
N GLU A 174 4.84 -3.09 9.57
CA GLU A 174 4.75 -3.62 10.94
C GLU A 174 5.85 -3.04 11.84
N GLU A 175 7.09 -3.03 11.38
CA GLU A 175 8.22 -2.41 12.09
C GLU A 175 7.98 -0.91 12.34
N LEU A 176 7.49 -0.17 11.34
CA LEU A 176 7.20 1.25 11.46
C LEU A 176 6.07 1.52 12.47
N LEU A 177 4.98 0.74 12.43
CA LEU A 177 3.89 0.89 13.38
C LEU A 177 4.33 0.56 14.81
N ALA A 178 5.14 -0.49 15.00
CA ALA A 178 5.72 -0.85 16.29
C ALA A 178 6.66 0.24 16.81
N ALA A 179 7.57 0.74 15.97
CA ALA A 179 8.49 1.83 16.31
C ALA A 179 7.73 3.11 16.69
N ARG A 180 6.65 3.44 15.97
CA ARG A 180 5.80 4.58 16.31
C ARG A 180 5.12 4.41 17.66
N LYS A 181 4.57 3.22 17.93
CA LYS A 181 3.91 2.91 19.21
C LYS A 181 4.90 3.02 20.40
N SER A 182 6.12 2.51 20.26
CA SER A 182 7.15 2.61 21.28
C SER A 182 7.60 4.06 21.48
N THR A 183 7.83 4.81 20.41
CA THR A 183 8.23 6.23 20.49
C THR A 183 7.16 7.09 21.18
N LYS A 184 5.87 6.85 20.89
CA LYS A 184 4.77 7.52 21.60
C LYS A 184 4.73 7.21 23.10
N LYS A 185 5.01 5.95 23.48
CA LYS A 185 5.10 5.56 24.90
C LYS A 185 6.27 6.25 25.59
N LEU A 186 7.42 6.42 24.93
CA LEU A 186 8.56 7.15 25.45
C LEU A 186 8.22 8.64 25.60
N ALA A 187 7.64 9.27 24.58
CA ALA A 187 7.25 10.69 24.64
C ALA A 187 6.23 10.98 25.75
N ALA A 188 5.34 10.04 26.05
CA ALA A 188 4.38 10.19 27.14
C ALA A 188 4.99 10.12 28.54
N LYS A 189 6.17 9.50 28.68
CA LYS A 189 6.92 9.37 29.95
C LYS A 189 8.00 10.42 30.12
N GLU A 190 8.33 11.16 29.05
CA GLU A 190 9.41 12.13 29.04
C GLU A 190 8.96 13.42 29.73
N GLU A 191 9.76 13.87 30.67
CA GLU A 191 9.52 15.08 31.46
C GLU A 191 10.24 16.31 30.88
N ASP A 192 11.39 16.10 30.20
CA ASP A 192 12.10 17.19 29.54
C ASP A 192 11.33 17.65 28.29
N PRO A 193 10.85 18.92 28.24
CA PRO A 193 10.12 19.43 27.08
C PRO A 193 10.87 19.37 25.77
N PHE A 194 12.21 19.51 25.78
CA PHE A 194 13.04 19.44 24.59
C PHE A 194 13.10 18.01 24.05
N MET A 195 13.39 17.03 24.90
CA MET A 195 13.41 15.62 24.51
C MET A 195 12.05 15.12 24.10
N LYS A 196 10.99 15.52 24.79
CA LYS A 196 9.61 15.22 24.39
C LYS A 196 9.28 15.71 22.99
N ASN A 197 9.66 16.95 22.65
CA ASN A 197 9.49 17.51 21.30
C ASN A 197 10.27 16.71 20.24
N ILE A 198 11.49 16.24 20.55
CA ILE A 198 12.25 15.36 19.63
C ILE A 198 11.51 14.05 19.40
N LEU A 199 11.02 13.40 20.46
CA LEU A 199 10.27 12.15 20.35
C LEU A 199 8.95 12.34 19.57
N ASP A 200 8.25 13.44 19.78
CA ASP A 200 7.04 13.76 19.04
C ASP A 200 7.32 13.97 17.55
N ASN A 201 8.38 14.68 17.20
CA ASN A 201 8.82 14.83 15.82
C ASN A 201 9.26 13.50 15.19
N ARG A 202 9.90 12.63 15.97
CA ARG A 202 10.28 11.28 15.52
C ARG A 202 9.06 10.42 15.21
N GLN A 203 8.07 10.33 16.11
CA GLN A 203 6.87 9.55 15.86
C GLN A 203 6.06 10.11 14.68
N LEU A 204 6.07 11.44 14.48
CA LEU A 204 5.43 12.07 13.32
C LEU A 204 6.16 11.70 12.02
N SER A 205 7.48 11.70 12.01
CA SER A 205 8.30 11.28 10.87
C SER A 205 8.01 9.83 10.49
N ILE A 206 7.91 8.94 11.46
CA ILE A 206 7.54 7.53 11.24
C ILE A 206 6.15 7.43 10.60
N LYS A 207 5.17 8.19 11.11
CA LYS A 207 3.82 8.24 10.51
C LYS A 207 3.85 8.67 9.04
N ILE A 208 4.60 9.73 8.74
CA ILE A 208 4.70 10.26 7.36
C ILE A 208 5.33 9.21 6.43
N VAL A 209 6.40 8.55 6.86
CA VAL A 209 7.07 7.53 6.05
C VAL A 209 6.14 6.33 5.83
N ALA A 210 5.49 5.82 6.86
CA ALA A 210 4.53 4.72 6.73
C ALA A 210 3.39 5.08 5.76
N ASN A 211 2.82 6.29 5.88
CA ASN A 211 1.76 6.74 4.99
C ASN A 211 2.26 6.95 3.55
N SER A 212 3.50 7.36 3.35
CA SER A 212 4.05 7.55 2.00
C SER A 212 4.37 6.22 1.31
N LEU A 213 4.69 5.16 2.04
CA LEU A 213 5.00 3.85 1.44
C LEU A 213 3.82 3.30 0.63
N TYR A 214 2.65 3.14 1.24
CA TYR A 214 1.49 2.66 0.51
C TYR A 214 0.96 3.69 -0.51
N GLY A 215 1.15 5.00 -0.26
CA GLY A 215 0.85 6.04 -1.25
C GLY A 215 1.72 5.94 -2.51
N GLN A 216 2.94 5.41 -2.39
CA GLN A 216 3.82 5.20 -3.53
C GLN A 216 3.39 4.01 -4.40
N THR A 217 2.73 3.00 -3.87
CA THR A 217 2.21 1.89 -4.68
C THR A 217 1.11 2.35 -5.65
N GLY A 218 0.33 3.37 -5.29
CA GLY A 218 -0.68 3.98 -6.17
C GLY A 218 -0.19 5.14 -7.02
N ALA A 219 1.04 5.59 -6.88
CA ALA A 219 1.57 6.76 -7.60
C ALA A 219 2.26 6.34 -8.91
N LYS A 220 1.72 6.73 -10.07
CA LYS A 220 2.25 6.38 -11.42
C LYS A 220 3.73 6.72 -11.64
N THR A 221 4.26 7.69 -10.93
CA THR A 221 5.67 8.10 -11.00
C THR A 221 6.58 7.31 -10.08
N SER A 222 6.01 6.45 -9.23
CA SER A 222 6.77 5.66 -8.27
C SER A 222 7.45 4.45 -8.94
N ALA A 223 8.61 4.06 -8.38
CA ALA A 223 9.26 2.81 -8.72
C ALA A 223 8.51 1.56 -8.21
N PHE A 224 7.52 1.76 -7.32
CA PHE A 224 6.69 0.70 -6.72
C PHE A 224 5.25 0.76 -7.19
N TYR A 225 4.98 1.47 -8.30
CA TYR A 225 3.63 1.56 -8.81
C TYR A 225 3.08 0.19 -9.19
N ASP A 226 2.01 -0.21 -8.55
CA ASP A 226 1.24 -1.40 -8.86
C ASP A 226 -0.23 -1.06 -8.69
N LYS A 227 -1.02 -1.31 -9.72
CA LYS A 227 -2.46 -0.99 -9.72
C LYS A 227 -3.31 -2.10 -9.10
N ASP A 228 -2.75 -3.29 -9.03
CA ASP A 228 -3.45 -4.51 -8.60
C ASP A 228 -3.42 -4.72 -7.09
#